data_eacf4d4aadf52815a6f1670ceeb5b863
#
_entry.id   eacf4d4aadf52815a6f1670ceeb5b863
#
_cell.length_a   1.000
_cell.length_b   1.000
_cell.length_c   1.000
_cell.angle_alpha   90.00
_cell.angle_beta   90.00
_cell.angle_gamma   90.00
#
_symmetry.space_group_name_H-M   'P 1'
#
loop_
_entity.id
_entity.type
_entity.pdbx_description
1 polymer ?
#
loop_
_entity_poly.entity_id
_entity_poly.type
_entity_poly.pdbx_seq_one_letter_code
_entity_poly.pdbx_strand_id
1 'polypeptide(L)'
;GGIQGSGGRDLHIGNWEKGILPPTAPLPIASATTTGVALAASRLGVSRFHLAPVGEGCSSSGEFWEAMNFAGVRGLPICFMIQNNQIALDTLNSAQSGAETFGDKGYAMGIPAWTIDGSDPALFYASTAVAKEFATDGCGATLIHVETMRGCGHAHHHDDLYLGASSGNPPGYVDRELLRYWSEKDPLPNHRELLIKLGVGEQKLNRIQMEEEGKVESARSQLEKMEWPEGNSVVKGVTSISDA
;
A
#
# COMPACT_ATOMS: atom_id res chain seq x y z
N GLY A 1 4.07 7.15 -20.28
CA GLY A 1 2.64 7.01 -20.13
C GLY A 1 2.27 5.96 -19.10
N GLY A 2 1.13 6.13 -18.48
CA GLY A 2 0.62 5.16 -17.54
C GLY A 2 0.15 3.89 -18.23
N ILE A 3 0.09 2.80 -17.47
CA ILE A 3 -0.53 1.56 -17.92
C ILE A 3 -2.01 1.82 -18.23
N GLN A 4 -2.53 1.15 -19.24
CA GLN A 4 -3.93 1.27 -19.67
C GLN A 4 -4.37 2.70 -20.07
N GLY A 5 -3.52 3.37 -20.79
CA GLY A 5 -3.88 4.57 -21.52
C GLY A 5 -3.95 5.85 -20.70
N SER A 6 -3.38 5.87 -19.48
CA SER A 6 -3.28 7.14 -18.75
C SER A 6 -2.46 8.18 -19.51
N GLY A 7 -1.61 7.73 -20.45
CA GLY A 7 -0.89 8.62 -21.37
C GLY A 7 0.03 9.63 -20.68
N GLY A 8 0.56 9.30 -19.50
CA GLY A 8 1.39 10.18 -18.70
C GLY A 8 0.63 11.30 -17.97
N ARG A 9 -0.71 11.26 -17.99
CA ARG A 9 -1.54 12.30 -17.35
C ARG A 9 -1.56 12.24 -15.84
N ASP A 10 -1.42 11.02 -15.27
CA ASP A 10 -1.43 10.78 -13.83
C ASP A 10 -0.47 9.64 -13.49
N LEU A 11 0.06 9.66 -12.29
CA LEU A 11 0.90 8.59 -11.73
C LEU A 11 0.10 7.51 -10.98
N HIS A 12 -1.20 7.66 -10.86
CA HIS A 12 -2.11 6.67 -10.29
C HIS A 12 -2.42 5.58 -11.33
N ILE A 13 -1.66 4.50 -11.29
CA ILE A 13 -1.64 3.47 -12.32
C ILE A 13 -2.36 2.21 -11.83
N GLY A 14 -3.32 1.72 -12.61
CA GLY A 14 -3.97 0.43 -12.42
C GLY A 14 -3.66 -0.55 -13.55
N ASN A 15 -4.03 -1.81 -13.34
CA ASN A 15 -3.97 -2.85 -14.36
C ASN A 15 -5.12 -3.85 -14.15
N TRP A 16 -6.19 -3.71 -14.93
CA TRP A 16 -7.38 -4.54 -14.81
C TRP A 16 -7.13 -6.03 -15.06
N GLU A 17 -6.25 -6.35 -16.00
CA GLU A 17 -5.91 -7.74 -16.32
C GLU A 17 -5.25 -8.44 -15.12
N LYS A 18 -4.50 -7.68 -14.33
CA LYS A 18 -3.87 -8.14 -13.09
C LYS A 18 -4.74 -7.96 -11.85
N GLY A 19 -5.95 -7.41 -12.00
CA GLY A 19 -6.83 -7.13 -10.88
C GLY A 19 -6.36 -5.96 -9.99
N ILE A 20 -5.57 -5.03 -10.54
CA ILE A 20 -5.06 -3.88 -9.81
C ILE A 20 -5.89 -2.66 -10.17
N LEU A 21 -6.68 -2.18 -9.22
CA LEU A 21 -7.39 -0.90 -9.34
C LEU A 21 -6.40 0.25 -9.21
N PRO A 22 -6.57 1.33 -10.00
CA PRO A 22 -5.73 2.51 -9.81
C PRO A 22 -6.00 3.13 -8.43
N PRO A 23 -4.95 3.54 -7.69
CA PRO A 23 -5.15 4.36 -6.51
C PRO A 23 -5.76 5.71 -6.90
N THR A 24 -6.33 6.40 -5.93
CA THR A 24 -6.96 7.71 -6.14
C THR A 24 -6.40 8.74 -5.17
N ALA A 25 -6.26 9.98 -5.64
CA ALA A 25 -5.84 11.08 -4.77
C ALA A 25 -6.87 11.40 -3.66
N PRO A 26 -8.20 11.38 -3.92
CA PRO A 26 -9.19 11.44 -2.85
C PRO A 26 -9.17 10.14 -2.03
N LEU A 27 -8.51 10.18 -0.88
CA LEU A 27 -8.42 9.08 0.06
C LEU A 27 -9.70 9.01 0.92
N PRO A 28 -10.22 7.84 1.23
CA PRO A 28 -9.88 6.47 0.84
C PRO A 28 -10.85 5.86 -0.18
N ILE A 29 -11.26 6.58 -1.20
CA ILE A 29 -12.25 6.13 -2.21
C ILE A 29 -11.88 4.76 -2.79
N ALA A 30 -10.59 4.45 -2.90
CA ALA A 30 -10.13 3.13 -3.35
C ALA A 30 -10.67 1.98 -2.47
N SER A 31 -10.81 2.19 -1.15
CA SER A 31 -11.39 1.19 -0.24
C SER A 31 -12.88 0.95 -0.53
N ALA A 32 -13.64 2.04 -0.70
CA ALA A 32 -15.06 1.95 -1.06
C ALA A 32 -15.25 1.29 -2.44
N THR A 33 -14.42 1.65 -3.42
CA THR A 33 -14.44 1.04 -4.76
C THR A 33 -14.12 -0.45 -4.69
N THR A 34 -13.07 -0.85 -3.96
CA THR A 34 -12.71 -2.28 -3.77
C THR A 34 -13.83 -3.05 -3.08
N THR A 35 -14.51 -2.44 -2.12
CA THR A 35 -15.68 -3.03 -1.46
C THR A 35 -16.83 -3.24 -2.45
N GLY A 36 -17.06 -2.29 -3.35
CA GLY A 36 -18.04 -2.45 -4.45
C GLY A 36 -17.69 -3.58 -5.41
N VAL A 37 -16.39 -3.72 -5.75
CA VAL A 37 -15.91 -4.84 -6.59
C VAL A 37 -16.09 -6.18 -5.87
N ALA A 38 -15.80 -6.25 -4.57
CA ALA A 38 -16.04 -7.45 -3.76
C ALA A 38 -17.51 -7.83 -3.70
N LEU A 39 -18.42 -6.85 -3.58
CA LEU A 39 -19.86 -7.07 -3.66
C LEU A 39 -20.28 -7.62 -5.02
N ALA A 40 -19.78 -7.03 -6.11
CA ALA A 40 -20.08 -7.50 -7.46
C ALA A 40 -19.61 -8.94 -7.68
N ALA A 41 -18.38 -9.27 -7.28
CA ALA A 41 -17.85 -10.64 -7.34
C ALA A 41 -18.72 -11.62 -6.55
N SER A 42 -19.10 -11.27 -5.32
CA SER A 42 -20.00 -12.08 -4.48
C SER A 42 -21.36 -12.31 -5.15
N ARG A 43 -21.96 -11.28 -5.75
CA ARG A 43 -23.25 -11.37 -6.45
C ARG A 43 -23.20 -12.23 -7.71
N LEU A 44 -22.05 -12.23 -8.40
CA LEU A 44 -21.82 -13.03 -9.59
C LEU A 44 -21.36 -14.47 -9.27
N GLY A 45 -21.23 -14.83 -8.00
CA GLY A 45 -20.74 -16.14 -7.57
C GLY A 45 -19.26 -16.38 -7.91
N VAL A 46 -18.49 -15.30 -8.07
CA VAL A 46 -17.06 -15.38 -8.35
C VAL A 46 -16.29 -15.40 -7.04
N SER A 47 -15.67 -16.53 -6.71
CA SER A 47 -14.80 -16.64 -5.54
C SER A 47 -13.48 -15.90 -5.79
N ARG A 48 -13.34 -14.71 -5.21
CA ARG A 48 -12.12 -13.89 -5.26
C ARG A 48 -11.87 -13.24 -3.92
N PHE A 49 -10.59 -13.17 -3.56
CA PHE A 49 -10.12 -12.35 -2.45
C PHE A 49 -9.82 -10.93 -2.94
N HIS A 50 -10.24 -9.94 -2.17
CA HIS A 50 -10.00 -8.53 -2.43
C HIS A 50 -9.15 -7.94 -1.31
N LEU A 51 -8.16 -7.13 -1.67
CA LEU A 51 -7.29 -6.44 -0.73
C LEU A 51 -7.42 -4.93 -0.91
N ALA A 52 -7.71 -4.22 0.17
CA ALA A 52 -7.84 -2.75 0.21
C ALA A 52 -6.78 -2.14 1.14
N PRO A 53 -5.54 -1.91 0.66
CA PRO A 53 -4.51 -1.27 1.46
C PRO A 53 -4.75 0.24 1.56
N VAL A 54 -4.53 0.79 2.75
CA VAL A 54 -4.60 2.22 3.05
C VAL A 54 -3.52 2.62 4.05
N GLY A 55 -3.10 3.88 4.05
CA GLY A 55 -2.28 4.43 5.14
C GLY A 55 -3.12 4.68 6.39
N GLU A 56 -2.48 4.79 7.54
CA GLU A 56 -3.14 5.00 8.83
C GLU A 56 -3.94 6.31 8.87
N GLY A 57 -3.41 7.40 8.30
CA GLY A 57 -4.14 8.68 8.20
C GLY A 57 -5.42 8.57 7.39
N CYS A 58 -5.38 7.84 6.29
CA CYS A 58 -6.52 7.54 5.43
C CYS A 58 -7.63 6.79 6.18
N SER A 59 -7.26 5.93 7.12
CA SER A 59 -8.20 5.14 7.92
C SER A 59 -9.07 5.97 8.89
N SER A 60 -8.84 7.28 8.97
CA SER A 60 -9.64 8.19 9.79
C SER A 60 -10.82 8.83 9.02
N SER A 61 -10.88 8.65 7.69
CA SER A 61 -11.97 9.18 6.86
C SER A 61 -13.25 8.37 6.98
N GLY A 62 -14.40 9.05 6.89
CA GLY A 62 -15.72 8.43 6.99
C GLY A 62 -15.94 7.32 5.96
N GLU A 63 -15.48 7.51 4.73
CA GLU A 63 -15.61 6.53 3.64
C GLU A 63 -14.91 5.20 3.94
N PHE A 64 -13.82 5.22 4.70
CA PHE A 64 -13.16 3.99 5.15
C PHE A 64 -14.02 3.24 6.17
N TRP A 65 -14.61 3.95 7.12
CA TRP A 65 -15.50 3.38 8.12
C TRP A 65 -16.76 2.81 7.47
N GLU A 66 -17.37 3.53 6.54
CA GLU A 66 -18.53 3.07 5.78
C GLU A 66 -18.21 1.84 4.94
N ALA A 67 -17.05 1.79 4.27
CA ALA A 67 -16.61 0.62 3.51
C ALA A 67 -16.46 -0.61 4.40
N MET A 68 -15.82 -0.47 5.58
CA MET A 68 -15.68 -1.56 6.54
C MET A 68 -17.04 -2.04 7.07
N ASN A 69 -17.89 -1.10 7.51
CA ASN A 69 -19.22 -1.42 8.02
C ASN A 69 -20.05 -2.17 6.96
N PHE A 70 -20.08 -1.66 5.75
CA PHE A 70 -20.78 -2.31 4.65
C PHE A 70 -20.25 -3.72 4.36
N ALA A 71 -18.93 -3.88 4.34
CA ALA A 71 -18.28 -5.17 4.13
C ALA A 71 -18.62 -6.16 5.26
N GLY A 72 -18.59 -5.72 6.51
CA GLY A 72 -18.97 -6.54 7.67
C GLY A 72 -20.43 -6.98 7.60
N VAL A 73 -21.37 -6.06 7.37
CA VAL A 73 -22.81 -6.35 7.25
C VAL A 73 -23.11 -7.33 6.11
N ARG A 74 -22.35 -7.28 5.02
CA ARG A 74 -22.56 -8.11 3.83
C ARG A 74 -21.72 -9.37 3.79
N GLY A 75 -20.81 -9.57 4.75
CA GLY A 75 -19.90 -10.72 4.76
C GLY A 75 -19.04 -10.80 3.50
N LEU A 76 -18.49 -9.65 3.03
CA LEU A 76 -17.78 -9.59 1.75
C LEU A 76 -16.38 -10.19 1.85
N PRO A 77 -15.87 -10.84 0.79
CA PRO A 77 -14.55 -11.45 0.75
C PRO A 77 -13.44 -10.39 0.54
N ILE A 78 -13.21 -9.56 1.53
CA ILE A 78 -12.27 -8.44 1.49
C ILE A 78 -11.42 -8.37 2.75
N CYS A 79 -10.14 -8.06 2.59
CA CYS A 79 -9.27 -7.67 3.67
C CYS A 79 -8.93 -6.17 3.54
N PHE A 80 -9.26 -5.41 4.58
CA PHE A 80 -8.73 -4.07 4.75
C PHE A 80 -7.34 -4.18 5.38
N MET A 81 -6.39 -3.40 4.86
CA MET A 81 -5.03 -3.40 5.37
C MET A 81 -4.60 -1.98 5.70
N ILE A 82 -4.42 -1.68 6.98
CA ILE A 82 -3.91 -0.38 7.42
C ILE A 82 -2.39 -0.48 7.51
N GLN A 83 -1.71 0.20 6.62
CA GLN A 83 -0.25 0.32 6.59
C GLN A 83 0.17 1.50 7.46
N ASN A 84 0.43 1.23 8.74
CA ASN A 84 0.79 2.24 9.71
C ASN A 84 2.30 2.50 9.66
N ASN A 85 2.69 3.56 8.96
CA ASN A 85 4.08 3.99 8.91
C ASN A 85 4.44 5.06 9.96
N GLN A 86 3.63 5.19 11.01
CA GLN A 86 3.76 6.03 12.20
C GLN A 86 3.42 7.51 11.98
N ILE A 87 3.24 7.97 10.74
CA ILE A 87 3.03 9.38 10.47
C ILE A 87 2.29 9.62 9.14
N ALA A 88 1.14 10.26 9.19
CA ALA A 88 0.40 10.71 8.01
C ALA A 88 0.88 12.10 7.60
N LEU A 89 1.63 12.20 6.52
CA LEU A 89 2.33 13.40 6.06
C LEU A 89 3.27 13.92 7.16
N ASP A 90 2.78 14.73 8.08
CA ASP A 90 3.46 15.32 9.24
C ASP A 90 2.69 15.12 10.57
N THR A 91 1.59 14.37 10.54
CA THR A 91 0.72 14.12 11.70
C THR A 91 1.03 12.77 12.34
N LEU A 92 1.53 12.79 13.56
CA LEU A 92 1.89 11.59 14.31
C LEU A 92 0.65 10.75 14.70
N ASN A 93 0.82 9.45 14.88
CA ASN A 93 -0.25 8.52 15.29
C ASN A 93 -1.03 8.99 16.53
N SER A 94 -0.33 9.53 17.52
CA SER A 94 -0.94 10.05 18.77
C SER A 94 -1.91 11.19 18.54
N ALA A 95 -1.80 11.91 17.42
CA ALA A 95 -2.71 12.97 17.01
C ALA A 95 -3.80 12.50 16.03
N GLN A 96 -3.76 11.24 15.60
CA GLN A 96 -4.68 10.69 14.58
C GLN A 96 -5.75 9.78 15.15
N SER A 97 -5.47 9.03 16.21
CA SER A 97 -6.38 8.02 16.72
C SER A 97 -6.34 7.95 18.23
N GLY A 98 -7.53 7.88 18.84
CA GLY A 98 -7.67 7.59 20.26
C GLY A 98 -7.68 6.10 20.59
N ALA A 99 -7.69 5.21 19.57
CA ALA A 99 -7.55 3.77 19.76
C ALA A 99 -6.10 3.41 20.05
N GLU A 100 -5.87 2.38 20.85
CA GLU A 100 -4.52 1.89 21.16
C GLU A 100 -3.83 1.35 19.91
N THR A 101 -4.58 0.61 19.09
CA THR A 101 -4.11 0.13 17.80
C THR A 101 -5.11 0.48 16.70
N PHE A 102 -4.64 0.65 15.47
CA PHE A 102 -5.54 0.83 14.33
C PHE A 102 -6.35 -0.45 14.00
N GLY A 103 -5.90 -1.61 14.49
CA GLY A 103 -6.64 -2.86 14.42
C GLY A 103 -7.99 -2.82 15.15
N ASP A 104 -8.09 -2.03 16.22
CA ASP A 104 -9.33 -1.89 17.01
C ASP A 104 -10.50 -1.36 16.20
N LYS A 105 -10.21 -0.65 15.11
CA LYS A 105 -11.24 -0.18 14.17
C LYS A 105 -12.06 -1.31 13.56
N GLY A 106 -11.44 -2.47 13.33
CA GLY A 106 -12.13 -3.66 12.80
C GLY A 106 -13.17 -4.21 13.79
N TYR A 107 -12.82 -4.28 15.05
CA TYR A 107 -13.74 -4.76 16.09
C TYR A 107 -14.97 -3.89 16.22
N ALA A 108 -14.81 -2.56 16.07
CA ALA A 108 -15.94 -1.63 16.11
C ALA A 108 -16.97 -1.90 14.99
N MET A 109 -16.55 -2.51 13.88
CA MET A 109 -17.38 -2.88 12.73
C MET A 109 -17.75 -4.38 12.70
N GLY A 110 -17.45 -5.12 13.75
CA GLY A 110 -17.70 -6.58 13.80
C GLY A 110 -16.81 -7.39 12.85
N ILE A 111 -15.67 -6.85 12.45
CA ILE A 111 -14.70 -7.48 11.54
C ILE A 111 -13.54 -8.02 12.37
N PRO A 112 -13.16 -9.31 12.23
CA PRO A 112 -11.94 -9.83 12.84
C PRO A 112 -10.72 -9.01 12.41
N ALA A 113 -9.89 -8.62 13.39
CA ALA A 113 -8.74 -7.78 13.14
C ALA A 113 -7.53 -8.24 13.96
N TRP A 114 -6.33 -8.01 13.45
CA TRP A 114 -5.08 -8.25 14.15
C TRP A 114 -3.98 -7.30 13.71
N THR A 115 -3.01 -7.09 14.59
CA THR A 115 -1.84 -6.26 14.35
C THR A 115 -0.62 -7.13 14.12
N ILE A 116 0.20 -6.76 13.14
CA ILE A 116 1.44 -7.46 12.80
C ILE A 116 2.62 -6.50 12.70
N ASP A 117 3.81 -7.01 12.94
CA ASP A 117 5.08 -6.34 12.62
C ASP A 117 5.31 -6.42 11.11
N GLY A 118 5.23 -5.28 10.42
CA GLY A 118 5.42 -5.17 8.97
C GLY A 118 6.87 -5.33 8.53
N SER A 119 7.83 -5.40 9.45
CA SER A 119 9.23 -5.67 9.15
C SER A 119 9.54 -7.17 8.97
N ASP A 120 8.57 -8.05 9.25
CA ASP A 120 8.69 -9.49 9.01
C ASP A 120 7.89 -9.94 7.77
N PRO A 121 8.55 -10.17 6.61
CA PRO A 121 7.87 -10.60 5.39
C PRO A 121 7.17 -11.95 5.51
N ALA A 122 7.66 -12.86 6.35
CA ALA A 122 7.04 -14.17 6.54
C ALA A 122 5.73 -14.04 7.32
N LEU A 123 5.72 -13.24 8.38
CA LEU A 123 4.52 -12.92 9.15
C LEU A 123 3.49 -12.18 8.29
N PHE A 124 3.94 -11.24 7.47
CA PHE A 124 3.09 -10.51 6.53
C PHE A 124 2.41 -11.46 5.53
N TYR A 125 3.20 -12.35 4.93
CA TYR A 125 2.68 -13.38 4.02
C TYR A 125 1.65 -14.29 4.71
N ALA A 126 2.00 -14.84 5.88
CA ALA A 126 1.13 -15.75 6.63
C ALA A 126 -0.19 -15.07 7.01
N SER A 127 -0.14 -13.83 7.51
CA SER A 127 -1.32 -13.05 7.89
C SER A 127 -2.24 -12.77 6.69
N THR A 128 -1.67 -12.43 5.55
CA THR A 128 -2.45 -12.20 4.33
C THR A 128 -3.05 -13.51 3.78
N ALA A 129 -2.33 -14.64 3.91
CA ALA A 129 -2.83 -15.95 3.54
C ALA A 129 -4.03 -16.36 4.40
N VAL A 130 -3.96 -16.15 5.72
CA VAL A 130 -5.09 -16.39 6.65
C VAL A 130 -6.29 -15.52 6.28
N ALA A 131 -6.09 -14.23 6.02
CA ALA A 131 -7.16 -13.33 5.60
C ALA A 131 -7.83 -13.78 4.29
N LYS A 132 -7.00 -14.24 3.34
CA LYS A 132 -7.50 -14.78 2.06
C LYS A 132 -8.33 -16.04 2.28
N GLU A 133 -7.83 -17.01 3.04
CA GLU A 133 -8.54 -18.26 3.35
C GLU A 133 -9.87 -17.95 4.04
N PHE A 134 -9.87 -17.12 5.09
CA PHE A 134 -11.07 -16.68 5.79
C PHE A 134 -12.13 -16.07 4.84
N ALA A 135 -11.68 -15.20 3.94
CA ALA A 135 -12.57 -14.56 2.96
C ALA A 135 -13.11 -15.55 1.91
N THR A 136 -12.26 -16.45 1.40
CA THR A 136 -12.67 -17.43 0.36
C THR A 136 -13.56 -18.55 0.90
N ASP A 137 -13.45 -18.84 2.20
CA ASP A 137 -14.33 -19.78 2.90
C ASP A 137 -15.70 -19.17 3.26
N GLY A 138 -15.94 -17.92 2.85
CA GLY A 138 -17.21 -17.23 3.07
C GLY A 138 -17.38 -16.67 4.49
N CYS A 139 -16.31 -16.60 5.27
CA CYS A 139 -16.34 -16.09 6.65
C CYS A 139 -16.43 -14.54 6.72
N GLY A 140 -16.24 -13.85 5.59
CA GLY A 140 -16.47 -12.41 5.49
C GLY A 140 -15.18 -11.56 5.46
N ALA A 141 -15.32 -10.30 5.89
CA ALA A 141 -14.25 -9.32 5.86
C ALA A 141 -13.27 -9.49 7.03
N THR A 142 -12.03 -9.04 6.81
CA THR A 142 -10.98 -8.97 7.84
C THR A 142 -10.27 -7.63 7.80
N LEU A 143 -9.56 -7.27 8.88
CA LEU A 143 -8.66 -6.12 8.92
C LEU A 143 -7.29 -6.54 9.44
N ILE A 144 -6.24 -6.15 8.73
CA ILE A 144 -4.85 -6.30 9.16
C ILE A 144 -4.28 -4.91 9.42
N HIS A 145 -3.84 -4.66 10.66
CA HIS A 145 -3.03 -3.49 10.99
C HIS A 145 -1.55 -3.88 10.90
N VAL A 146 -0.82 -3.23 10.00
CA VAL A 146 0.60 -3.48 9.74
C VAL A 146 1.41 -2.34 10.31
N GLU A 147 2.17 -2.61 11.36
CA GLU A 147 3.08 -1.63 11.94
C GLU A 147 4.41 -1.63 11.20
N THR A 148 4.83 -0.48 10.79
CA THR A 148 6.10 -0.22 10.10
C THR A 148 6.55 1.20 10.37
N MET A 149 7.57 1.68 9.69
CA MET A 149 7.94 3.08 9.71
C MET A 149 8.39 3.57 8.34
N ARG A 150 8.05 4.80 8.06
CA ARG A 150 8.54 5.52 6.89
C ARG A 150 9.97 5.98 7.12
N GLY A 151 10.90 5.47 6.32
CA GLY A 151 12.33 5.79 6.42
C GLY A 151 12.75 7.11 5.75
N CYS A 152 11.84 7.78 5.00
CA CYS A 152 12.09 8.99 4.24
C CYS A 152 10.92 9.96 4.31
N GLY A 153 10.98 11.10 3.64
CA GLY A 153 9.87 12.05 3.54
C GLY A 153 8.62 11.45 2.91
N HIS A 154 7.47 12.09 3.09
CA HIS A 154 6.22 11.63 2.50
C HIS A 154 6.27 11.59 0.96
N ALA A 155 6.92 12.58 0.37
CA ALA A 155 7.31 12.61 -1.03
C ALA A 155 8.82 12.91 -1.10
N HIS A 156 9.47 12.55 -2.20
CA HIS A 156 10.93 12.69 -2.36
C HIS A 156 11.49 14.08 -2.03
N HIS A 157 10.72 15.13 -2.28
CA HIS A 157 11.09 16.51 -1.97
C HIS A 157 10.84 16.91 -0.51
N HIS A 158 10.34 16.00 0.32
CA HIS A 158 10.12 16.22 1.76
C HIS A 158 11.23 15.62 2.64
N ASP A 159 12.25 15.01 2.06
CA ASP A 159 13.30 14.36 2.84
C ASP A 159 14.01 15.32 3.78
N ASP A 160 14.40 16.50 3.31
CA ASP A 160 15.04 17.53 4.14
C ASP A 160 14.15 18.08 5.24
N LEU A 161 12.82 18.07 5.03
CA LEU A 161 11.85 18.46 6.06
C LEU A 161 11.69 17.35 7.11
N TYR A 162 11.68 16.12 6.68
CA TYR A 162 11.46 14.96 7.55
C TYR A 162 12.72 14.55 8.29
N LEU A 163 13.79 14.27 7.56
CA LEU A 163 15.06 13.82 8.11
C LEU A 163 15.94 14.99 8.61
N GLY A 164 15.70 16.19 8.13
CA GLY A 164 16.55 17.36 8.31
C GLY A 164 17.57 17.49 7.19
N ALA A 165 17.97 18.73 6.93
CA ALA A 165 18.99 19.04 5.94
C ALA A 165 20.32 18.35 6.30
N SER A 166 21.10 17.98 5.29
CA SER A 166 22.42 17.35 5.47
C SER A 166 23.39 18.20 6.29
N SER A 167 23.17 19.53 6.33
CA SER A 167 23.88 20.47 7.20
C SER A 167 23.46 20.38 8.68
N GLY A 168 22.40 19.65 9.02
CA GLY A 168 21.80 19.60 10.36
C GLY A 168 20.93 20.80 10.72
N ASN A 169 20.75 21.76 9.83
CA ASN A 169 19.92 22.93 10.03
C ASN A 169 19.12 23.30 8.75
N PRO A 170 17.76 23.23 8.76
CA PRO A 170 16.93 22.90 9.93
C PRO A 170 17.03 21.42 10.33
N PRO A 171 16.80 21.09 11.62
CA PRO A 171 16.62 19.72 12.04
C PRO A 171 15.31 19.17 11.43
N GLY A 172 15.29 17.90 11.05
CA GLY A 172 14.04 17.26 10.62
C GLY A 172 13.04 17.10 11.75
N TYR A 173 11.80 16.80 11.41
CA TYR A 173 10.74 16.55 12.39
C TYR A 173 10.55 15.06 12.74
N VAL A 174 11.35 14.17 12.15
CA VAL A 174 11.30 12.74 12.47
C VAL A 174 11.72 12.48 13.92
N ASP A 175 10.99 11.59 14.57
CA ASP A 175 11.46 11.01 15.84
C ASP A 175 12.69 10.15 15.58
N ARG A 176 13.86 10.60 16.05
CA ARG A 176 15.15 9.96 15.80
C ARG A 176 15.31 8.62 16.52
N GLU A 177 14.72 8.46 17.69
CA GLU A 177 14.78 7.20 18.45
C GLU A 177 13.88 6.15 17.77
N LEU A 178 12.71 6.54 17.37
CA LEU A 178 11.78 5.68 16.64
C LEU A 178 12.34 5.29 15.27
N LEU A 179 12.94 6.25 14.54
CA LEU A 179 13.60 5.96 13.26
C LEU A 179 14.73 4.95 13.42
N ARG A 180 15.58 5.12 14.45
CA ARG A 180 16.65 4.15 14.73
C ARG A 180 16.13 2.77 15.02
N TYR A 181 15.14 2.66 15.91
CA TYR A 181 14.47 1.38 16.25
C TYR A 181 13.98 0.64 15.00
N TRP A 182 13.27 1.36 14.12
CA TRP A 182 12.73 0.75 12.91
C TRP A 182 13.80 0.50 11.83
N SER A 183 14.87 1.30 11.79
CA SER A 183 15.99 1.07 10.87
C SER A 183 16.72 -0.23 11.18
N GLU A 184 16.82 -0.61 12.45
CA GLU A 184 17.38 -1.90 12.87
C GLU A 184 16.50 -3.09 12.45
N LYS A 185 15.23 -2.82 12.19
CA LYS A 185 14.24 -3.79 11.71
C LYS A 185 14.04 -3.75 10.20
N ASP A 186 14.86 -3.06 9.43
CA ASP A 186 14.71 -3.00 7.98
C ASP A 186 14.53 -4.41 7.39
N PRO A 187 13.39 -4.68 6.72
CA PRO A 187 13.09 -6.02 6.23
C PRO A 187 14.08 -6.52 5.17
N LEU A 188 14.70 -5.65 4.39
CA LEU A 188 15.59 -6.07 3.30
C LEU A 188 16.85 -6.77 3.82
N PRO A 189 17.71 -6.14 4.65
CA PRO A 189 18.89 -6.82 5.18
C PRO A 189 18.51 -7.98 6.11
N ASN A 190 17.52 -7.81 6.98
CA ASN A 190 17.14 -8.83 7.95
C ASN A 190 16.56 -10.08 7.27
N HIS A 191 15.72 -9.92 6.28
CA HIS A 191 15.20 -11.06 5.52
C HIS A 191 16.28 -11.75 4.68
N ARG A 192 17.22 -10.98 4.11
CA ARG A 192 18.39 -11.52 3.42
C ARG A 192 19.22 -12.43 4.35
N GLU A 193 19.51 -11.98 5.56
CA GLU A 193 20.22 -12.79 6.57
C GLU A 193 19.45 -14.05 6.94
N LEU A 194 18.13 -13.95 7.14
CA LEU A 194 17.27 -15.10 7.40
C LEU A 194 17.34 -16.13 6.27
N LEU A 195 17.25 -15.69 5.03
CA LEU A 195 17.35 -16.59 3.87
C LEU A 195 18.68 -17.30 3.80
N ILE A 196 19.79 -16.63 4.11
CA ILE A 196 21.13 -17.25 4.19
C ILE A 196 21.16 -18.30 5.31
N LYS A 197 20.65 -17.98 6.49
CA LYS A 197 20.53 -18.94 7.62
C LYS A 197 19.69 -20.17 7.26
N LEU A 198 18.69 -19.99 6.40
CA LEU A 198 17.84 -21.07 5.86
C LEU A 198 18.48 -21.84 4.67
N GLY A 199 19.72 -21.52 4.31
CA GLY A 199 20.49 -22.24 3.29
C GLY A 199 20.36 -21.69 1.88
N VAL A 200 19.78 -20.50 1.69
CA VAL A 200 19.79 -19.82 0.38
C VAL A 200 21.18 -19.24 0.13
N GLY A 201 21.84 -19.70 -0.94
CA GLY A 201 23.20 -19.24 -1.25
C GLY A 201 23.26 -17.74 -1.59
N GLU A 202 24.25 -17.05 -1.04
CA GLU A 202 24.47 -15.60 -1.27
C GLU A 202 24.58 -15.23 -2.74
N GLN A 203 25.21 -16.07 -3.55
CA GLN A 203 25.32 -15.84 -5.00
C GLN A 203 23.94 -15.73 -5.68
N LYS A 204 22.96 -16.53 -5.22
CA LYS A 204 21.59 -16.44 -5.72
C LYS A 204 20.94 -15.12 -5.34
N LEU A 205 21.12 -14.67 -4.10
CA LEU A 205 20.57 -13.39 -3.62
C LEU A 205 21.21 -12.20 -4.33
N ASN A 206 22.53 -12.22 -4.52
CA ASN A 206 23.24 -11.19 -5.28
C ASN A 206 22.76 -11.12 -6.73
N ARG A 207 22.55 -12.28 -7.38
CA ARG A 207 22.01 -12.31 -8.73
C ARG A 207 20.61 -11.69 -8.82
N ILE A 208 19.71 -12.02 -7.88
CA ILE A 208 18.36 -11.43 -7.82
C ILE A 208 18.47 -9.91 -7.68
N GLN A 209 19.30 -9.43 -6.76
CA GLN A 209 19.51 -8.00 -6.57
C GLN A 209 19.98 -7.31 -7.85
N MET A 210 21.02 -7.84 -8.49
CA MET A 210 21.55 -7.29 -9.75
C MET A 210 20.51 -7.29 -10.88
N GLU A 211 19.70 -8.36 -10.98
CA GLU A 211 18.62 -8.47 -11.97
C GLU A 211 17.56 -7.39 -11.76
N GLU A 212 17.16 -7.15 -10.51
CA GLU A 212 16.13 -6.13 -10.20
C GLU A 212 16.68 -4.70 -10.35
N GLU A 213 17.89 -4.43 -9.90
CA GLU A 213 18.58 -3.14 -10.13
C GLU A 213 18.72 -2.86 -11.65
N GLY A 214 19.07 -3.89 -12.43
CA GLY A 214 19.16 -3.79 -13.88
C GLY A 214 17.82 -3.46 -14.56
N LYS A 215 16.71 -3.99 -14.05
CA LYS A 215 15.35 -3.65 -14.55
C LYS A 215 15.02 -2.18 -14.30
N VAL A 216 15.31 -1.69 -13.09
CA VAL A 216 15.07 -0.28 -12.72
C VAL A 216 15.91 0.65 -13.60
N GLU A 217 17.21 0.37 -13.76
CA GLU A 217 18.10 1.18 -14.59
C GLU A 217 17.70 1.15 -16.08
N SER A 218 17.28 -0.02 -16.57
CA SER A 218 16.75 -0.13 -17.94
C SER A 218 15.48 0.72 -18.12
N ALA A 219 14.56 0.68 -17.17
CA ALA A 219 13.35 1.50 -17.22
C ALA A 219 13.68 3.00 -17.18
N ARG A 220 14.61 3.41 -16.32
CA ARG A 220 15.11 4.80 -16.25
C ARG A 220 15.69 5.24 -17.58
N SER A 221 16.60 4.45 -18.15
CA SER A 221 17.24 4.75 -19.44
C SER A 221 16.26 4.81 -20.61
N GLN A 222 15.19 4.00 -20.57
CA GLN A 222 14.12 4.07 -21.56
C GLN A 222 13.31 5.37 -21.40
N LEU A 223 12.94 5.72 -20.16
CA LEU A 223 12.19 6.93 -19.87
C LEU A 223 12.93 8.20 -20.33
N GLU A 224 14.23 8.28 -20.10
CA GLU A 224 15.09 9.41 -20.50
C GLU A 224 15.14 9.61 -22.03
N LYS A 225 14.91 8.54 -22.78
CA LYS A 225 14.90 8.57 -24.27
C LYS A 225 13.51 8.75 -24.87
N MET A 226 12.46 8.67 -24.06
CA MET A 226 11.09 8.83 -24.55
C MET A 226 10.81 10.29 -24.88
N GLU A 227 10.13 10.50 -25.99
CA GLU A 227 9.56 11.81 -26.31
C GLU A 227 8.42 12.16 -25.32
N TRP A 228 8.27 13.44 -25.05
CA TRP A 228 7.13 13.92 -24.28
C TRP A 228 5.83 13.63 -25.02
N PRO A 229 4.74 13.25 -24.29
CA PRO A 229 3.44 13.07 -24.91
C PRO A 229 2.98 14.32 -25.64
N GLU A 230 2.34 14.13 -26.79
CA GLU A 230 1.73 15.26 -27.52
C GLU A 230 0.64 15.92 -26.66
N GLY A 231 0.56 17.25 -26.71
CA GLY A 231 -0.39 18.01 -25.88
C GLY A 231 -1.85 17.61 -26.09
N ASN A 232 -2.24 17.19 -27.30
CA ASN A 232 -3.60 16.71 -27.58
C ASN A 232 -3.90 15.32 -27.03
N SER A 233 -2.91 14.58 -26.58
CA SER A 233 -3.11 13.24 -25.98
C SER A 233 -3.90 13.30 -24.68
N VAL A 234 -3.93 14.44 -23.97
CA VAL A 234 -4.64 14.60 -22.68
C VAL A 234 -6.15 14.47 -22.77
N VAL A 235 -6.73 14.68 -23.95
CA VAL A 235 -8.18 14.57 -24.19
C VAL A 235 -8.60 13.25 -24.82
N LYS A 236 -7.65 12.45 -25.32
CA LYS A 236 -7.95 11.15 -25.94
C LYS A 236 -8.30 10.11 -24.89
N GLY A 237 -9.35 9.32 -25.12
CA GLY A 237 -9.78 8.23 -24.23
C GLY A 237 -10.34 8.70 -22.88
N VAL A 238 -10.69 9.97 -22.73
CA VAL A 238 -11.29 10.50 -21.49
C VAL A 238 -12.79 10.24 -21.44
N THR A 239 -13.45 10.29 -22.58
CA THR A 239 -14.88 9.97 -22.72
C THR A 239 -15.11 9.18 -24.00
N SER A 240 -16.23 8.45 -24.09
CA SER A 240 -16.64 7.73 -25.31
C SER A 240 -16.88 8.66 -26.52
N ILE A 241 -17.01 9.95 -26.28
CA ILE A 241 -17.22 10.98 -27.33
C ILE A 241 -15.87 11.52 -27.86
N SER A 242 -14.79 11.38 -27.12
CA SER A 242 -13.47 11.91 -27.52
C SER A 242 -12.75 11.09 -28.59
N ASP A 243 -13.28 9.92 -28.96
CA ASP A 243 -12.71 9.01 -29.96
C ASP A 243 -13.55 9.00 -31.27
N ALA A 244 -14.53 9.87 -31.41
CA ALA A 244 -15.39 10.01 -32.59
C ALA A 244 -14.88 11.08 -33.57
#